data_222a2a201f9210e32e7ec328d4e69d33
#
_entry.id   222a2a201f9210e32e7ec328d4e69d33
#
_cell.length_a   1.000
_cell.length_b   1.000
_cell.length_c   1.000
_cell.angle_alpha   90.00
_cell.angle_beta   90.00
_cell.angle_gamma   90.00
#
_symmetry.space_group_name_H-M   'P 1'
#
loop_
_entity.id
_entity.type
_entity.pdbx_description
1 polymer ?
#
loop_
_entity_poly.entity_id
_entity_poly.type
_entity_poly.pdbx_seq_one_letter_code
_entity_poly.pdbx_strand_id
1 'polypeptide(L)'
;MRTIRFNNNRHISSSPLLRTEGGREASVSNTSGDKIPKGKFSFLLLFFLLFLGSCSSDFLDNKPTDAVDSGLVPVPSNAERIFNGAWYNLFEYGTTYANIGYRALMCLDDMMADDVVSRPMYGFNSSYQFNDVVMPSDGRTTFAWYLMYKTIDNCNTAISIQATGDDDTPEFRHAQGQALAVRAFCYLHLAQHYQFTYLKDKNALCVPLYTEPTNPNTKPKGKATLEEIYTQIINDLNRAKGLLDGYVRPNDKSKYKPNTDVVNGLLARTYLLTGQWDEAAKAALEAAKGYTLMTDAKNYMGFNDISNTEWIWGHPQSVSQSDASYNFYYLDVVEPDSYNSFMADPHFKDTFTEGDIRLELFQWMREGYLGYRKFRIRSDQTGDIVIMRSAEMYLIAAESLARKGQLGEAVKPLNTLRNARGLADYDLTGKKQEQVIDEILMERRRELWGEGFGITDVLRTQRPVVRVALTEDEAAKEYDCWQQNGTYKKYHPEGHWFTSFPDGTKFVPNSIYYLYSIPEKETNANTNLK
;
A
#
# COMPACT_ATOMS: atom_id res chain seq x y z
N MET A 1 -29.71 -14.59 38.43
CA MET A 1 -30.87 -14.11 37.65
C MET A 1 -31.11 -12.64 37.97
N ARG A 2 -30.67 -11.75 37.13
CA ARG A 2 -31.14 -10.37 37.02
C ARG A 2 -31.01 -9.96 35.56
N THR A 3 -32.17 -9.86 34.92
CA THR A 3 -32.38 -9.50 33.53
C THR A 3 -32.18 -8.00 33.38
N ILE A 4 -31.22 -7.56 32.58
CA ILE A 4 -31.09 -6.16 32.16
C ILE A 4 -31.64 -6.05 30.73
N ARG A 5 -32.76 -5.33 30.61
CA ARG A 5 -33.37 -4.97 29.33
C ARG A 5 -32.62 -3.74 28.78
N PHE A 6 -32.06 -3.88 27.59
CA PHE A 6 -31.63 -2.73 26.80
C PHE A 6 -32.81 -2.12 26.05
N ASN A 7 -33.03 -0.85 26.28
CA ASN A 7 -34.09 -0.05 25.63
C ASN A 7 -33.47 0.60 24.38
N ASN A 8 -33.82 0.10 23.19
CA ASN A 8 -33.49 0.71 21.91
C ASN A 8 -34.54 1.80 21.60
N ASN A 9 -34.17 3.06 21.76
CA ASN A 9 -34.81 4.18 21.10
C ASN A 9 -33.80 5.33 20.96
N ARG A 10 -33.21 5.46 19.79
CA ARG A 10 -32.70 6.76 19.32
C ARG A 10 -33.29 7.07 17.96
N HIS A 11 -34.09 8.11 17.95
CA HIS A 11 -34.70 8.75 16.82
C HIS A 11 -33.63 9.22 15.80
N ILE A 12 -33.86 8.88 14.55
CA ILE A 12 -33.18 9.48 13.39
C ILE A 12 -33.85 10.86 13.19
N SER A 13 -33.12 11.93 13.44
CA SER A 13 -33.55 13.29 13.08
C SER A 13 -33.07 13.60 11.66
N SER A 14 -33.99 13.66 10.75
CA SER A 14 -33.84 14.21 9.40
C SER A 14 -33.69 15.73 9.47
N SER A 15 -32.64 16.27 8.91
CA SER A 15 -32.44 17.71 8.71
C SER A 15 -33.35 18.22 7.58
N PRO A 16 -33.97 19.42 7.70
CA PRO A 16 -34.87 19.94 6.70
C PRO A 16 -34.16 20.67 5.56
N LEU A 17 -34.57 20.38 4.36
CA LEU A 17 -34.29 21.14 3.15
C LEU A 17 -34.81 22.60 3.29
N LEU A 18 -33.95 23.56 3.14
CA LEU A 18 -34.29 24.96 2.98
C LEU A 18 -34.86 25.20 1.58
N ARG A 19 -36.16 25.43 1.54
CA ARG A 19 -36.92 25.96 0.41
C ARG A 19 -36.92 27.49 0.55
N THR A 20 -36.32 28.22 -0.39
CA THR A 20 -36.54 29.66 -0.55
C THR A 20 -37.55 29.88 -1.68
N GLU A 21 -38.76 30.18 -1.30
CA GLU A 21 -39.74 30.88 -2.15
C GLU A 21 -39.53 32.39 -1.98
N GLY A 22 -39.56 33.12 -3.09
CA GLY A 22 -39.53 34.57 -3.08
C GLY A 22 -39.71 35.12 -4.49
N GLY A 23 -40.91 34.97 -5.03
CA GLY A 23 -41.33 35.67 -6.24
C GLY A 23 -41.49 37.18 -5.98
N ARG A 24 -41.02 38.00 -6.88
CA ARG A 24 -41.52 39.36 -7.11
C ARG A 24 -41.66 39.59 -8.62
N GLU A 25 -42.91 39.70 -9.02
CA GLU A 25 -43.31 40.29 -10.29
C GLU A 25 -42.86 41.76 -10.31
N ALA A 26 -42.27 42.20 -11.39
CA ALA A 26 -42.08 43.62 -11.71
C ALA A 26 -42.62 43.88 -13.10
N SER A 27 -43.59 44.73 -13.12
CA SER A 27 -44.34 45.24 -14.25
C SER A 27 -43.51 45.90 -15.33
N VAL A 28 -43.89 45.61 -16.55
CA VAL A 28 -43.43 46.28 -17.80
C VAL A 28 -44.06 47.66 -17.88
N SER A 29 -43.22 48.70 -17.98
CA SER A 29 -43.61 50.01 -18.52
C SER A 29 -42.85 50.30 -19.82
N ASN A 30 -43.62 50.44 -20.90
CA ASN A 30 -43.19 50.94 -22.20
C ASN A 30 -42.80 52.41 -22.14
N THR A 31 -41.57 52.76 -22.59
CA THR A 31 -41.34 54.08 -23.20
C THR A 31 -40.24 54.00 -24.29
N SER A 32 -40.70 54.38 -25.47
CA SER A 32 -40.05 55.10 -26.60
C SER A 32 -38.60 54.86 -26.97
N GLY A 33 -38.50 54.57 -28.21
CA GLY A 33 -37.39 54.37 -29.11
C GLY A 33 -36.24 55.36 -29.07
N ASP A 34 -35.08 54.76 -29.25
CA ASP A 34 -33.91 55.44 -29.80
C ASP A 34 -33.22 54.58 -30.84
N LYS A 35 -32.89 55.18 -31.99
CA LYS A 35 -32.34 54.51 -33.15
C LYS A 35 -30.85 54.23 -32.94
N ILE A 36 -30.46 52.98 -32.98
CA ILE A 36 -29.06 52.54 -32.98
C ILE A 36 -28.42 52.76 -34.34
N PRO A 37 -27.21 53.40 -34.43
CA PRO A 37 -26.53 53.62 -35.71
C PRO A 37 -25.98 52.33 -36.30
N LYS A 38 -26.20 52.10 -37.59
CA LYS A 38 -25.88 50.89 -38.36
C LYS A 38 -24.38 50.55 -38.53
N GLY A 39 -23.45 51.24 -37.86
CA GLY A 39 -22.02 51.06 -38.05
C GLY A 39 -21.31 50.15 -37.02
N LYS A 40 -21.97 49.81 -35.87
CA LYS A 40 -21.31 49.04 -34.80
C LYS A 40 -21.60 47.53 -34.81
N PHE A 41 -22.56 47.09 -35.61
CA PHE A 41 -22.94 45.68 -35.66
C PHE A 41 -21.98 44.83 -36.49
N SER A 42 -21.27 45.41 -37.48
CA SER A 42 -20.31 44.68 -38.32
C SER A 42 -19.02 44.32 -37.58
N PHE A 43 -18.61 45.15 -36.61
CA PHE A 43 -17.37 44.90 -35.84
C PHE A 43 -17.56 43.86 -34.73
N LEU A 44 -18.75 43.78 -34.16
CA LEU A 44 -19.08 42.79 -33.15
C LEU A 44 -19.24 41.38 -33.75
N LEU A 45 -19.75 41.30 -34.97
CA LEU A 45 -19.89 40.03 -35.69
C LEU A 45 -18.54 39.46 -36.14
N LEU A 46 -17.60 40.35 -36.54
CA LEU A 46 -16.24 39.94 -36.91
C LEU A 46 -15.43 39.48 -35.70
N PHE A 47 -15.66 40.05 -34.51
CA PHE A 47 -15.03 39.59 -33.25
C PHE A 47 -15.58 38.25 -32.75
N PHE A 48 -16.86 37.99 -33.02
CA PHE A 48 -17.49 36.69 -32.66
C PHE A 48 -17.08 35.55 -33.60
N LEU A 49 -16.74 35.86 -34.87
CA LEU A 49 -16.25 34.87 -35.83
C LEU A 49 -14.78 34.50 -35.63
N LEU A 50 -14.01 35.30 -34.91
CA LEU A 50 -12.61 34.99 -34.56
C LEU A 50 -12.48 34.05 -33.35
N PHE A 51 -13.56 33.84 -32.55
CA PHE A 51 -13.59 32.90 -31.46
C PHE A 51 -14.12 31.50 -31.81
N LEU A 52 -14.60 31.30 -33.05
CA LEU A 52 -15.09 29.99 -33.51
C LEU A 52 -14.03 29.12 -34.16
N GLY A 53 -12.78 29.59 -34.24
CA GLY A 53 -11.67 28.85 -34.84
C GLY A 53 -10.72 28.17 -33.89
N SER A 54 -11.01 28.13 -32.57
CA SER A 54 -10.13 27.53 -31.57
C SER A 54 -10.82 26.44 -30.73
N CYS A 55 -11.47 25.51 -31.39
CA CYS A 55 -11.73 24.20 -30.83
C CYS A 55 -11.06 23.18 -31.75
N SER A 56 -9.78 22.91 -31.55
CA SER A 56 -9.23 21.66 -32.06
C SER A 56 -9.94 20.54 -31.36
N SER A 57 -10.43 19.55 -32.10
CA SER A 57 -11.07 18.35 -31.60
C SER A 57 -10.18 17.56 -30.61
N ASP A 58 -8.90 17.89 -30.57
CA ASP A 58 -7.91 17.23 -29.71
C ASP A 58 -8.04 17.56 -28.21
N PHE A 59 -8.77 18.65 -27.85
CA PHE A 59 -9.02 18.97 -26.42
C PHE A 59 -10.17 18.17 -25.83
N LEU A 60 -11.04 17.57 -26.64
CA LEU A 60 -12.15 16.72 -26.20
C LEU A 60 -11.83 15.21 -26.27
N ASP A 61 -10.68 14.85 -26.81
CA ASP A 61 -10.18 13.46 -26.83
C ASP A 61 -9.30 13.12 -25.60
N ASN A 62 -9.52 13.78 -24.48
CA ASN A 62 -9.11 13.25 -23.19
C ASN A 62 -9.98 12.03 -22.89
N LYS A 63 -9.60 10.90 -23.51
CA LYS A 63 -10.09 9.59 -23.06
C LYS A 63 -9.72 9.46 -21.60
N PRO A 64 -10.65 8.98 -20.75
CA PRO A 64 -10.34 8.72 -19.35
C PRO A 64 -9.07 7.89 -19.28
N THR A 65 -8.07 8.37 -18.57
CA THR A 65 -6.82 7.62 -18.28
C THR A 65 -7.05 6.45 -17.31
N ASP A 66 -8.29 6.21 -16.91
CA ASP A 66 -8.72 5.30 -15.86
C ASP A 66 -8.92 3.85 -16.34
N ALA A 67 -8.82 3.60 -17.61
CA ALA A 67 -8.76 2.24 -18.13
C ALA A 67 -7.51 2.13 -19.01
N VAL A 68 -6.79 1.02 -18.90
CA VAL A 68 -6.05 0.54 -20.07
C VAL A 68 -7.04 0.66 -21.22
N ASP A 69 -6.79 1.56 -22.16
CA ASP A 69 -7.67 1.75 -23.31
C ASP A 69 -7.90 0.37 -23.89
N SER A 70 -9.14 -0.17 -23.71
CA SER A 70 -9.52 -1.49 -24.23
C SER A 70 -9.40 -1.58 -25.75
N GLY A 71 -9.03 -0.47 -26.38
CA GLY A 71 -8.68 -0.34 -27.78
C GLY A 71 -7.18 -0.27 -28.06
N LEU A 72 -6.28 -0.33 -27.07
CA LEU A 72 -4.85 -0.46 -27.35
C LEU A 72 -4.57 -1.87 -27.91
N VAL A 73 -4.31 -1.91 -29.19
CA VAL A 73 -3.86 -3.15 -29.85
C VAL A 73 -2.55 -3.57 -29.20
N PRO A 74 -2.41 -4.86 -28.77
CA PRO A 74 -1.19 -5.37 -28.14
C PRO A 74 -0.09 -5.57 -29.22
N VAL A 75 0.59 -4.49 -29.53
CA VAL A 75 1.75 -4.44 -30.45
C VAL A 75 2.97 -3.91 -29.71
N PRO A 76 4.21 -4.18 -30.16
CA PRO A 76 5.43 -3.79 -29.47
C PRO A 76 5.51 -2.31 -29.11
N SER A 77 5.09 -1.41 -29.99
CA SER A 77 5.07 0.04 -29.74
C SER A 77 4.10 0.48 -28.65
N ASN A 78 3.16 -0.34 -28.24
CA ASN A 78 2.20 -0.08 -27.17
C ASN A 78 2.55 -0.76 -25.84
N ALA A 79 3.59 -1.61 -25.79
CA ALA A 79 3.92 -2.41 -24.61
C ALA A 79 4.14 -1.57 -23.35
N GLU A 80 4.86 -0.45 -23.44
CA GLU A 80 5.08 0.46 -22.32
C GLU A 80 3.79 1.12 -21.85
N ARG A 81 2.91 1.51 -22.77
CA ARG A 81 1.61 2.11 -22.41
C ARG A 81 0.70 1.12 -21.70
N ILE A 82 0.71 -0.13 -22.14
CA ILE A 82 -0.05 -1.23 -21.48
C ILE A 82 0.52 -1.49 -20.09
N PHE A 83 1.84 -1.54 -19.93
CA PHE A 83 2.49 -1.65 -18.63
C PHE A 83 2.13 -0.47 -17.72
N ASN A 84 2.22 0.77 -18.21
CA ASN A 84 1.85 1.96 -17.42
C ASN A 84 0.38 1.90 -16.98
N GLY A 85 -0.52 1.39 -17.81
CA GLY A 85 -1.92 1.16 -17.44
C GLY A 85 -2.10 0.09 -16.35
N ALA A 86 -1.29 -0.99 -16.38
CA ALA A 86 -1.28 -1.99 -15.31
C ALA A 86 -0.80 -1.38 -13.98
N TRP A 87 0.27 -0.58 -14.04
CA TRP A 87 0.80 0.14 -12.88
C TRP A 87 -0.19 1.14 -12.31
N TYR A 88 -0.83 1.93 -13.19
CA TYR A 88 -1.87 2.86 -12.81
C TYR A 88 -3.02 2.16 -12.09
N ASN A 89 -3.54 1.06 -12.66
CA ASN A 89 -4.58 0.27 -12.00
C ASN A 89 -4.18 -0.17 -10.59
N LEU A 90 -2.92 -0.56 -10.39
CA LEU A 90 -2.44 -1.04 -9.08
C LEU A 90 -2.46 0.06 -8.00
N PHE A 91 -2.32 1.33 -8.35
CA PHE A 91 -2.22 2.42 -7.38
C PHE A 91 -3.38 3.40 -7.36
N GLU A 92 -4.09 3.56 -8.48
CA GLU A 92 -5.12 4.60 -8.62
C GLU A 92 -6.56 4.03 -8.62
N TYR A 93 -6.73 2.71 -8.84
CA TYR A 93 -8.05 2.12 -8.79
C TYR A 93 -8.60 2.14 -7.37
N GLY A 94 -9.82 2.65 -7.20
CA GLY A 94 -10.47 2.76 -5.91
C GLY A 94 -11.98 2.50 -5.95
N THR A 95 -12.54 2.12 -4.81
CA THR A 95 -13.99 1.90 -4.62
C THR A 95 -14.56 2.81 -3.54
N THR A 96 -13.76 3.17 -2.55
CA THR A 96 -14.09 4.11 -1.47
C THR A 96 -12.80 4.78 -1.01
N TYR A 97 -12.90 5.82 -0.17
CA TYR A 97 -11.72 6.53 0.39
C TYR A 97 -10.71 5.64 1.11
N ALA A 98 -11.13 4.51 1.69
CA ALA A 98 -10.26 3.56 2.36
C ALA A 98 -9.83 2.38 1.47
N ASN A 99 -10.27 2.35 0.21
CA ASN A 99 -9.97 1.30 -0.77
C ASN A 99 -9.43 1.92 -2.05
N ILE A 100 -8.24 2.55 -1.98
CA ILE A 100 -7.59 3.16 -3.13
C ILE A 100 -6.21 2.55 -3.31
N GLY A 101 -6.05 1.79 -4.39
CA GLY A 101 -4.80 1.20 -4.83
C GLY A 101 -4.13 0.28 -3.80
N TYR A 102 -2.93 -0.11 -4.13
CA TYR A 102 -2.13 -1.01 -3.29
C TYR A 102 -1.82 -0.43 -1.91
N ARG A 103 -1.77 0.92 -1.76
CA ARG A 103 -1.56 1.55 -0.46
C ARG A 103 -2.63 1.18 0.56
N ALA A 104 -3.88 1.00 0.12
CA ALA A 104 -4.95 0.52 1.00
C ALA A 104 -4.65 -0.88 1.56
N LEU A 105 -4.11 -1.78 0.73
CA LEU A 105 -3.72 -3.13 1.18
C LEU A 105 -2.55 -3.08 2.17
N MET A 106 -1.56 -2.21 1.96
CA MET A 106 -0.48 -1.99 2.94
C MET A 106 -1.03 -1.49 4.29
N CYS A 107 -2.02 -0.59 4.27
CA CYS A 107 -2.70 -0.14 5.48
C CYS A 107 -3.45 -1.28 6.20
N LEU A 108 -4.10 -2.17 5.42
CA LEU A 108 -4.75 -3.36 5.98
C LEU A 108 -3.76 -4.27 6.71
N ASP A 109 -2.63 -4.54 6.07
CA ASP A 109 -1.62 -5.46 6.58
C ASP A 109 -1.07 -5.01 7.93
N ASP A 110 -0.82 -3.73 8.11
CA ASP A 110 -0.35 -3.20 9.38
C ASP A 110 -1.48 -3.07 10.42
N MET A 111 -2.70 -2.72 9.97
CA MET A 111 -3.86 -2.59 10.87
C MET A 111 -4.29 -3.93 11.47
N MET A 112 -4.08 -5.03 10.76
CA MET A 112 -4.38 -6.38 11.25
C MET A 112 -3.29 -6.94 12.20
N ALA A 113 -2.13 -6.30 12.32
CA ALA A 113 -0.98 -6.76 13.08
C ALA A 113 -0.91 -6.17 14.51
N ASP A 114 0.31 -6.09 15.07
CA ASP A 114 0.57 -5.81 16.48
C ASP A 114 0.71 -4.32 16.81
N ASP A 115 1.38 -3.53 15.94
CA ASP A 115 2.03 -2.26 16.34
C ASP A 115 1.19 -1.02 16.04
N VAL A 116 -0.01 -1.22 15.46
CA VAL A 116 -0.96 -0.17 15.11
C VAL A 116 -2.21 -0.27 15.97
N VAL A 117 -2.55 0.82 16.64
CA VAL A 117 -3.83 0.99 17.33
C VAL A 117 -4.78 1.76 16.42
N SER A 118 -5.92 1.17 16.11
CA SER A 118 -6.96 1.87 15.36
C SER A 118 -7.71 2.85 16.26
N ARG A 119 -7.67 4.13 15.93
CA ARG A 119 -8.66 5.06 16.47
C ARG A 119 -10.02 4.72 15.85
N PRO A 120 -11.07 4.45 16.64
CA PRO A 120 -12.35 3.89 16.15
C PRO A 120 -13.19 4.95 15.41
N MET A 121 -12.74 5.39 14.24
CA MET A 121 -13.43 6.38 13.41
C MET A 121 -13.79 5.79 12.04
N TYR A 122 -12.98 6.08 11.02
CA TYR A 122 -13.27 5.74 9.63
C TYR A 122 -12.36 4.62 9.11
N GLY A 123 -12.73 4.04 7.99
CA GLY A 123 -11.84 3.32 7.11
C GLY A 123 -11.43 1.94 7.63
N PHE A 124 -10.30 1.84 8.30
CA PHE A 124 -9.66 0.55 8.62
C PHE A 124 -10.06 -0.08 9.95
N ASN A 125 -11.06 0.47 10.64
CA ASN A 125 -11.52 -0.06 11.93
C ASN A 125 -12.05 -1.51 11.82
N SER A 126 -12.73 -1.85 10.72
CA SER A 126 -13.18 -3.22 10.46
C SER A 126 -12.02 -4.19 10.26
N SER A 127 -10.94 -3.73 9.60
CA SER A 127 -9.71 -4.52 9.41
C SER A 127 -9.01 -4.79 10.74
N TYR A 128 -8.93 -3.78 11.60
CA TYR A 128 -8.38 -3.94 12.95
C TYR A 128 -9.13 -4.99 13.77
N GLN A 129 -10.43 -5.13 13.53
CA GLN A 129 -11.31 -6.12 14.17
C GLN A 129 -11.43 -7.44 13.39
N PHE A 130 -10.69 -7.66 12.32
CA PHE A 130 -10.80 -8.84 11.45
C PHE A 130 -12.23 -9.09 10.92
N ASN A 131 -12.94 -8.02 10.54
CA ASN A 131 -14.36 -8.06 10.13
C ASN A 131 -14.60 -7.66 8.66
N ASP A 132 -13.57 -7.56 7.82
CA ASP A 132 -13.70 -7.19 6.40
C ASP A 132 -13.06 -8.22 5.45
N VAL A 133 -11.74 -8.20 5.24
CA VAL A 133 -11.06 -9.09 4.26
C VAL A 133 -11.22 -10.58 4.53
N VAL A 134 -11.59 -10.95 5.74
CA VAL A 134 -11.93 -12.34 6.12
C VAL A 134 -13.35 -12.74 5.74
N MET A 135 -14.17 -11.77 5.33
CA MET A 135 -15.59 -11.98 4.97
C MET A 135 -15.74 -12.04 3.45
N PRO A 136 -16.17 -13.18 2.85
CA PRO A 136 -16.26 -13.33 1.39
C PRO A 136 -17.20 -12.33 0.70
N SER A 137 -18.20 -11.82 1.41
CA SER A 137 -19.19 -10.87 0.90
C SER A 137 -18.79 -9.40 1.04
N ASP A 138 -17.68 -9.09 1.74
CA ASP A 138 -17.26 -7.71 1.98
C ASP A 138 -16.71 -7.03 0.72
N GLY A 139 -16.95 -5.72 0.62
CA GLY A 139 -16.48 -4.91 -0.50
C GLY A 139 -14.95 -4.83 -0.57
N ARG A 140 -14.26 -4.83 0.57
CA ARG A 140 -12.81 -4.80 0.66
C ARG A 140 -12.17 -6.11 0.21
N THR A 141 -12.80 -7.25 0.52
CA THR A 141 -12.41 -8.57 -0.01
C THR A 141 -12.47 -8.58 -1.53
N THR A 142 -13.57 -8.06 -2.09
CA THR A 142 -13.74 -7.93 -3.55
C THR A 142 -12.69 -6.98 -4.14
N PHE A 143 -12.41 -5.85 -3.50
CA PHE A 143 -11.41 -4.88 -3.93
C PHE A 143 -10.01 -5.48 -3.97
N ALA A 144 -9.56 -6.15 -2.90
CA ALA A 144 -8.24 -6.75 -2.81
C ALA A 144 -8.01 -7.80 -3.93
N TRP A 145 -8.99 -8.65 -4.18
CA TRP A 145 -8.95 -9.66 -5.25
C TRP A 145 -8.90 -9.01 -6.64
N TYR A 146 -9.84 -8.11 -6.92
CA TYR A 146 -9.94 -7.44 -8.21
C TYR A 146 -8.68 -6.65 -8.54
N LEU A 147 -8.13 -5.90 -7.59
CA LEU A 147 -6.92 -5.09 -7.80
C LEU A 147 -5.75 -5.95 -8.30
N MET A 148 -5.52 -7.10 -7.65
CA MET A 148 -4.44 -8.01 -8.05
C MET A 148 -4.69 -8.66 -9.40
N TYR A 149 -5.86 -9.26 -9.61
CA TYR A 149 -6.14 -10.00 -10.84
C TYR A 149 -6.29 -9.11 -12.07
N LYS A 150 -6.84 -7.90 -11.92
CA LYS A 150 -6.89 -6.94 -13.03
C LYS A 150 -5.48 -6.47 -13.43
N THR A 151 -4.62 -6.22 -12.45
CA THR A 151 -3.22 -5.87 -12.71
C THR A 151 -2.47 -7.02 -13.37
N ILE A 152 -2.67 -8.27 -12.92
CA ILE A 152 -2.10 -9.48 -13.53
C ILE A 152 -2.53 -9.61 -14.98
N ASP A 153 -3.82 -9.42 -15.30
CA ASP A 153 -4.36 -9.55 -16.65
C ASP A 153 -3.76 -8.49 -17.61
N ASN A 154 -3.65 -7.25 -17.13
CA ASN A 154 -2.97 -6.19 -17.88
C ASN A 154 -1.48 -6.50 -18.10
N CYS A 155 -0.77 -7.04 -17.09
CA CYS A 155 0.61 -7.51 -17.25
C CYS A 155 0.70 -8.67 -18.24
N ASN A 156 -0.21 -9.65 -18.18
CA ASN A 156 -0.29 -10.74 -19.14
C ASN A 156 -0.41 -10.23 -20.57
N THR A 157 -1.23 -9.20 -20.79
CA THR A 157 -1.38 -8.56 -22.10
C THR A 157 -0.04 -8.00 -22.61
N ALA A 158 0.69 -7.24 -21.79
CA ALA A 158 2.00 -6.71 -22.17
C ALA A 158 3.04 -7.82 -22.43
N ILE A 159 3.03 -8.88 -21.61
CA ILE A 159 3.97 -10.00 -21.70
C ILE A 159 3.70 -10.88 -22.94
N SER A 160 2.44 -10.99 -23.37
CA SER A 160 2.03 -11.81 -24.51
C SER A 160 2.40 -11.22 -25.87
N ILE A 161 2.75 -9.94 -25.94
CA ILE A 161 3.14 -9.28 -27.19
C ILE A 161 4.40 -9.94 -27.75
N GLN A 162 4.36 -10.24 -29.05
CA GLN A 162 5.51 -10.76 -29.77
C GLN A 162 6.11 -9.66 -30.65
N ALA A 163 7.42 -9.53 -30.63
CA ALA A 163 8.16 -8.63 -31.50
C ALA A 163 9.14 -9.44 -32.36
N THR A 164 9.35 -8.99 -33.59
CA THR A 164 10.32 -9.57 -34.53
C THR A 164 11.03 -8.49 -35.31
N GLY A 165 12.29 -8.71 -35.66
CA GLY A 165 13.08 -7.75 -36.43
C GLY A 165 13.21 -6.41 -35.72
N ASP A 166 12.92 -5.30 -36.41
CA ASP A 166 13.08 -3.94 -35.91
C ASP A 166 12.12 -3.57 -34.78
N ASP A 167 11.07 -4.34 -34.53
CA ASP A 167 10.12 -4.13 -33.43
C ASP A 167 10.65 -4.66 -32.07
N ASP A 168 11.68 -5.52 -32.06
CA ASP A 168 12.31 -6.05 -30.86
C ASP A 168 13.34 -5.06 -30.29
N THR A 169 12.84 -3.89 -29.87
CA THR A 169 13.65 -2.80 -29.33
C THR A 169 14.00 -3.00 -27.85
N PRO A 170 15.04 -2.34 -27.32
CA PRO A 170 15.31 -2.32 -25.88
C PRO A 170 14.11 -1.84 -25.06
N GLU A 171 13.41 -0.80 -25.50
CA GLU A 171 12.23 -0.23 -24.83
C GLU A 171 11.10 -1.25 -24.71
N PHE A 172 10.84 -2.01 -25.79
CA PHE A 172 9.88 -3.09 -25.78
C PHE A 172 10.25 -4.18 -24.76
N ARG A 173 11.51 -4.64 -24.79
CA ARG A 173 12.02 -5.65 -23.84
C ARG A 173 11.95 -5.16 -22.40
N HIS A 174 12.29 -3.89 -22.14
CA HIS A 174 12.20 -3.28 -20.81
C HIS A 174 10.74 -3.25 -20.32
N ALA A 175 9.78 -2.88 -21.17
CA ALA A 175 8.37 -2.87 -20.80
C ALA A 175 7.86 -4.27 -20.42
N GLN A 176 8.27 -5.31 -21.19
CA GLN A 176 7.96 -6.70 -20.85
C GLN A 176 8.60 -7.13 -19.51
N GLY A 177 9.86 -6.76 -19.27
CA GLY A 177 10.56 -7.05 -18.03
C GLY A 177 9.87 -6.39 -16.83
N GLN A 178 9.42 -5.15 -16.98
CA GLN A 178 8.67 -4.43 -15.97
C GLN A 178 7.30 -5.08 -15.70
N ALA A 179 6.58 -5.51 -16.73
CA ALA A 179 5.31 -6.21 -16.59
C ALA A 179 5.47 -7.57 -15.88
N LEU A 180 6.53 -8.32 -16.17
CA LEU A 180 6.87 -9.56 -15.47
C LEU A 180 7.13 -9.32 -13.98
N ALA A 181 7.90 -8.28 -13.64
CA ALA A 181 8.18 -7.92 -12.24
C ALA A 181 6.91 -7.54 -11.47
N VAL A 182 6.00 -6.78 -12.09
CA VAL A 182 4.72 -6.39 -11.47
C VAL A 182 3.77 -7.59 -11.36
N ARG A 183 3.72 -8.49 -12.34
CA ARG A 183 2.95 -9.73 -12.24
C ARG A 183 3.45 -10.61 -11.08
N ALA A 184 4.75 -10.78 -10.97
CA ALA A 184 5.38 -11.50 -9.86
C ALA A 184 5.04 -10.87 -8.50
N PHE A 185 5.08 -9.55 -8.39
CA PHE A 185 4.68 -8.80 -7.19
C PHE A 185 3.22 -9.05 -6.80
N CYS A 186 2.29 -9.03 -7.78
CA CYS A 186 0.89 -9.31 -7.51
C CYS A 186 0.67 -10.76 -7.04
N TYR A 187 1.33 -11.76 -7.66
CA TYR A 187 1.27 -13.14 -7.20
C TYR A 187 1.93 -13.35 -5.83
N LEU A 188 3.01 -12.61 -5.53
CA LEU A 188 3.63 -12.64 -4.22
C LEU A 188 2.67 -12.14 -3.14
N HIS A 189 1.94 -11.04 -3.40
CA HIS A 189 0.89 -10.55 -2.51
C HIS A 189 -0.22 -11.60 -2.33
N LEU A 190 -0.74 -12.16 -3.42
CA LEU A 190 -1.79 -13.19 -3.36
C LEU A 190 -1.34 -14.43 -2.56
N ALA A 191 -0.11 -14.91 -2.78
CA ALA A 191 0.42 -16.08 -2.08
C ALA A 191 0.54 -15.86 -0.57
N GLN A 192 0.87 -14.64 -0.13
CA GLN A 192 1.03 -14.30 1.28
C GLN A 192 -0.28 -14.09 2.03
N HIS A 193 -1.38 -13.72 1.33
CA HIS A 193 -2.64 -13.34 1.97
C HIS A 193 -3.75 -14.39 1.85
N TYR A 194 -3.72 -15.25 0.82
CA TYR A 194 -4.78 -16.22 0.57
C TYR A 194 -4.44 -17.64 1.01
N GLN A 195 -3.26 -17.84 1.58
CA GLN A 195 -2.83 -19.11 2.18
C GLN A 195 -1.78 -18.88 3.25
N PHE A 196 -1.64 -19.84 4.18
CA PHE A 196 -0.54 -19.86 5.13
C PHE A 196 0.80 -19.99 4.42
N THR A 197 1.90 -19.66 5.15
CA THR A 197 3.22 -19.59 4.55
C THR A 197 3.65 -20.88 3.83
N TYR A 198 4.42 -20.71 2.76
CA TYR A 198 5.06 -21.79 1.99
C TYR A 198 5.81 -22.79 2.90
N LEU A 199 6.52 -22.29 3.93
CA LEU A 199 7.27 -23.15 4.86
C LEU A 199 6.38 -24.03 5.75
N LYS A 200 5.10 -23.73 5.86
CA LYS A 200 4.13 -24.59 6.55
C LYS A 200 3.67 -25.74 5.65
N ASP A 201 3.26 -25.45 4.43
CA ASP A 201 2.84 -26.44 3.44
C ASP A 201 2.90 -25.86 2.03
N LYS A 202 3.94 -26.18 1.28
CA LYS A 202 4.12 -25.73 -0.11
C LYS A 202 3.10 -26.30 -1.10
N ASN A 203 2.45 -27.41 -0.76
CA ASN A 203 1.44 -28.06 -1.59
C ASN A 203 0.01 -27.54 -1.31
N ALA A 204 -0.14 -26.64 -0.33
CA ALA A 204 -1.43 -26.06 -0.02
C ALA A 204 -1.99 -25.27 -1.22
N LEU A 205 -3.28 -25.49 -1.52
CA LEU A 205 -3.99 -24.79 -2.59
C LEU A 205 -4.24 -23.33 -2.18
N CYS A 206 -3.90 -22.38 -3.04
CA CYS A 206 -3.97 -20.94 -2.75
C CYS A 206 -4.97 -20.22 -3.66
N VAL A 207 -4.53 -19.80 -4.85
CA VAL A 207 -5.33 -19.00 -5.79
C VAL A 207 -5.13 -19.49 -7.22
N PRO A 208 -6.01 -19.14 -8.18
CA PRO A 208 -5.81 -19.47 -9.59
C PRO A 208 -4.56 -18.80 -10.19
N LEU A 209 -3.81 -19.53 -11.00
CA LEU A 209 -2.61 -19.04 -11.68
C LEU A 209 -2.89 -18.76 -13.15
N TYR A 210 -3.08 -17.49 -13.52
CA TYR A 210 -3.26 -17.02 -14.89
C TYR A 210 -1.98 -16.36 -15.42
N THR A 211 -1.43 -16.90 -16.48
CA THR A 211 -0.17 -16.44 -17.09
C THR A 211 -0.35 -15.88 -18.50
N GLU A 212 -1.58 -15.95 -19.01
CA GLU A 212 -1.99 -15.45 -20.33
C GLU A 212 -3.14 -14.45 -20.16
N PRO A 213 -3.34 -13.52 -21.11
CA PRO A 213 -4.48 -12.62 -21.10
C PRO A 213 -5.80 -13.39 -21.08
N THR A 214 -6.76 -12.89 -20.30
CA THR A 214 -8.09 -13.50 -20.21
C THR A 214 -9.08 -12.83 -21.15
N ASN A 215 -10.11 -13.59 -21.57
CA ASN A 215 -11.21 -13.13 -22.39
C ASN A 215 -12.49 -13.87 -21.98
N PRO A 216 -13.68 -13.48 -22.48
CA PRO A 216 -14.95 -14.12 -22.10
C PRO A 216 -15.03 -15.64 -22.33
N ASN A 217 -14.16 -16.20 -23.19
CA ASN A 217 -14.10 -17.64 -23.47
C ASN A 217 -13.03 -18.36 -22.63
N THR A 218 -12.24 -17.65 -21.83
CA THR A 218 -11.22 -18.26 -20.98
C THR A 218 -11.88 -19.15 -19.93
N LYS A 219 -11.48 -20.44 -19.93
CA LYS A 219 -12.01 -21.39 -18.94
C LYS A 219 -11.51 -21.03 -17.54
N PRO A 220 -12.41 -20.95 -16.56
CA PRO A 220 -12.01 -20.71 -15.17
C PRO A 220 -11.08 -21.78 -14.65
N LYS A 221 -9.96 -21.35 -14.03
CA LYS A 221 -8.97 -22.24 -13.42
C LYS A 221 -9.32 -22.52 -11.95
N GLY A 222 -8.92 -23.69 -11.45
CA GLY A 222 -8.90 -23.99 -10.03
C GLY A 222 -7.71 -23.31 -9.31
N LYS A 223 -7.64 -23.53 -8.00
CA LYS A 223 -6.54 -23.05 -7.18
C LYS A 223 -5.24 -23.79 -7.55
N ALA A 224 -4.15 -23.06 -7.73
CA ALA A 224 -2.81 -23.59 -7.81
C ALA A 224 -2.21 -23.78 -6.41
N THR A 225 -1.22 -24.65 -6.29
CA THR A 225 -0.43 -24.81 -5.07
C THR A 225 0.50 -23.62 -4.85
N LEU A 226 0.94 -23.40 -3.61
CA LEU A 226 1.98 -22.40 -3.32
C LEU A 226 3.27 -22.69 -4.10
N GLU A 227 3.67 -23.97 -4.24
CA GLU A 227 4.84 -24.38 -5.04
C GLU A 227 4.74 -23.90 -6.49
N GLU A 228 3.59 -24.09 -7.14
CA GLU A 228 3.35 -23.64 -8.51
C GLU A 228 3.41 -22.11 -8.63
N ILE A 229 2.82 -21.40 -7.65
CA ILE A 229 2.80 -19.92 -7.64
C ILE A 229 4.20 -19.36 -7.40
N TYR A 230 4.93 -19.84 -6.40
CA TYR A 230 6.28 -19.37 -6.11
C TYR A 230 7.27 -19.73 -7.23
N THR A 231 7.11 -20.88 -7.87
CA THR A 231 7.88 -21.25 -9.07
C THR A 231 7.62 -20.26 -10.21
N GLN A 232 6.36 -19.88 -10.45
CA GLN A 232 6.03 -18.88 -11.48
C GLN A 232 6.61 -17.50 -11.14
N ILE A 233 6.54 -17.07 -9.87
CA ILE A 233 7.13 -15.80 -9.41
C ILE A 233 8.63 -15.78 -9.70
N ILE A 234 9.37 -16.83 -9.34
CA ILE A 234 10.82 -16.92 -9.57
C ILE A 234 11.14 -16.93 -11.07
N ASN A 235 10.36 -17.63 -11.88
CA ASN A 235 10.52 -17.66 -13.33
C ASN A 235 10.30 -16.28 -13.95
N ASP A 236 9.23 -15.58 -13.54
CA ASP A 236 8.94 -14.22 -14.01
C ASP A 236 10.07 -13.26 -13.65
N LEU A 237 10.55 -13.29 -12.41
CA LEU A 237 11.62 -12.43 -11.94
C LEU A 237 12.96 -12.69 -12.62
N ASN A 238 13.32 -13.97 -12.86
CA ASN A 238 14.53 -14.30 -13.58
C ASN A 238 14.47 -13.87 -15.05
N ARG A 239 13.31 -14.03 -15.70
CA ARG A 239 13.09 -13.52 -17.06
C ARG A 239 13.13 -11.98 -17.08
N ALA A 240 12.47 -11.32 -16.11
CA ALA A 240 12.50 -9.86 -15.97
C ALA A 240 13.92 -9.35 -15.81
N LYS A 241 14.76 -10.02 -15.00
CA LYS A 241 16.16 -9.64 -14.78
C LYS A 241 16.95 -9.61 -16.08
N GLY A 242 16.78 -10.61 -16.95
CA GLY A 242 17.42 -10.64 -18.26
C GLY A 242 16.93 -9.56 -19.22
N LEU A 243 15.61 -9.27 -19.22
CA LEU A 243 15.03 -8.25 -20.08
C LEU A 243 15.36 -6.82 -19.61
N LEU A 244 15.66 -6.61 -18.33
CA LEU A 244 16.00 -5.33 -17.73
C LEU A 244 17.53 -5.13 -17.60
N ASP A 245 18.34 -6.04 -18.13
CA ASP A 245 19.79 -5.88 -18.12
C ASP A 245 20.19 -4.59 -18.87
N GLY A 246 20.99 -3.75 -18.22
CA GLY A 246 21.38 -2.45 -18.76
C GLY A 246 20.32 -1.36 -18.72
N TYR A 247 19.08 -1.64 -18.24
CA TYR A 247 18.05 -0.62 -18.09
C TYR A 247 18.40 0.39 -17.00
N VAL A 248 18.47 1.66 -17.37
CA VAL A 248 18.69 2.78 -16.45
C VAL A 248 17.44 3.66 -16.40
N ARG A 249 16.95 3.93 -15.22
CA ARG A 249 15.84 4.87 -15.02
C ARG A 249 16.23 6.27 -15.45
N PRO A 250 15.34 7.02 -16.16
CA PRO A 250 15.69 8.37 -16.66
C PRO A 250 15.94 9.38 -15.52
N ASN A 251 15.32 9.21 -14.35
CA ASN A 251 15.50 10.07 -13.18
C ASN A 251 14.94 9.41 -11.91
N ASP A 252 15.15 10.03 -10.74
CA ASP A 252 14.69 9.52 -9.44
C ASP A 252 13.16 9.42 -9.32
N LYS A 253 12.40 10.25 -10.02
CA LYS A 253 10.93 10.16 -10.05
C LYS A 253 10.44 8.93 -10.81
N SER A 254 11.28 8.30 -11.60
CA SER A 254 11.01 7.07 -12.34
C SER A 254 11.22 5.80 -11.51
N LYS A 255 11.38 5.90 -10.18
CA LYS A 255 11.49 4.72 -9.29
C LYS A 255 10.22 3.85 -9.27
N TYR A 256 9.14 4.26 -9.92
CA TYR A 256 7.98 3.40 -10.14
C TYR A 256 8.23 2.31 -11.20
N LYS A 257 9.13 2.55 -12.14
CA LYS A 257 9.52 1.57 -13.17
C LYS A 257 10.49 0.55 -12.57
N PRO A 258 10.14 -0.75 -12.52
CA PRO A 258 11.08 -1.78 -12.11
C PRO A 258 12.36 -1.76 -12.94
N ASN A 259 13.50 -1.86 -12.23
CA ASN A 259 14.83 -2.12 -12.77
C ASN A 259 15.38 -3.40 -12.14
N THR A 260 16.62 -3.75 -12.41
CA THR A 260 17.27 -4.95 -11.86
C THR A 260 17.33 -4.95 -10.33
N ASP A 261 17.40 -3.78 -9.68
CA ASP A 261 17.42 -3.69 -8.21
C ASP A 261 16.07 -4.07 -7.61
N VAL A 262 14.95 -3.60 -8.23
CA VAL A 262 13.59 -4.01 -7.83
C VAL A 262 13.41 -5.52 -8.01
N VAL A 263 13.88 -6.06 -9.13
CA VAL A 263 13.80 -7.52 -9.39
C VAL A 263 14.59 -8.30 -8.34
N ASN A 264 15.80 -7.86 -8.00
CA ASN A 264 16.61 -8.48 -6.94
C ASN A 264 15.90 -8.40 -5.57
N GLY A 265 15.27 -7.28 -5.25
CA GLY A 265 14.51 -7.12 -4.01
C GLY A 265 13.26 -8.02 -3.95
N LEU A 266 12.53 -8.19 -5.06
CA LEU A 266 11.41 -9.14 -5.15
C LEU A 266 11.88 -10.59 -5.05
N LEU A 267 13.04 -10.93 -5.66
CA LEU A 267 13.69 -12.24 -5.48
C LEU A 267 14.08 -12.46 -4.02
N ALA A 268 14.64 -11.44 -3.35
CA ALA A 268 14.99 -11.52 -1.93
C ALA A 268 13.78 -11.82 -1.04
N ARG A 269 12.66 -11.11 -1.24
CA ARG A 269 11.38 -11.40 -0.55
C ARG A 269 10.92 -12.83 -0.83
N THR A 270 10.96 -13.26 -2.09
CA THR A 270 10.52 -14.59 -2.52
C THR A 270 11.36 -15.69 -1.91
N TYR A 271 12.67 -15.55 -1.94
CA TYR A 271 13.60 -16.52 -1.37
C TYR A 271 13.52 -16.58 0.17
N LEU A 272 13.31 -15.44 0.84
CA LEU A 272 13.04 -15.41 2.28
C LEU A 272 11.79 -16.24 2.63
N LEU A 273 10.70 -16.08 1.87
CA LEU A 273 9.44 -16.79 2.09
C LEU A 273 9.52 -18.29 1.77
N THR A 274 10.38 -18.68 0.86
CA THR A 274 10.57 -20.09 0.46
C THR A 274 11.73 -20.79 1.16
N GLY A 275 12.44 -20.10 2.09
CA GLY A 275 13.51 -20.68 2.88
C GLY A 275 14.85 -20.86 2.13
N GLN A 276 14.99 -20.19 0.99
CA GLN A 276 16.23 -20.19 0.20
C GLN A 276 17.15 -19.07 0.74
N TRP A 277 17.74 -19.33 1.92
CA TRP A 277 18.38 -18.28 2.73
C TRP A 277 19.62 -17.65 2.07
N ASP A 278 20.44 -18.45 1.35
CA ASP A 278 21.64 -17.92 0.65
C ASP A 278 21.22 -16.97 -0.47
N GLU A 279 20.28 -17.41 -1.28
CA GLU A 279 19.73 -16.66 -2.40
C GLU A 279 19.05 -15.38 -1.92
N ALA A 280 18.31 -15.47 -0.80
CA ALA A 280 17.64 -14.32 -0.19
C ALA A 280 18.65 -13.27 0.27
N ALA A 281 19.68 -13.65 1.02
CA ALA A 281 20.71 -12.73 1.50
C ALA A 281 21.48 -12.09 0.34
N LYS A 282 21.86 -12.89 -0.66
CA LYS A 282 22.59 -12.41 -1.85
C LYS A 282 21.74 -11.41 -2.64
N ALA A 283 20.50 -11.76 -2.96
CA ALA A 283 19.60 -10.91 -3.74
C ALA A 283 19.28 -9.60 -2.99
N ALA A 284 19.09 -9.65 -1.67
CA ALA A 284 18.83 -8.48 -0.84
C ALA A 284 20.01 -7.50 -0.84
N LEU A 285 21.24 -8.00 -0.64
CA LEU A 285 22.43 -7.14 -0.66
C LEU A 285 22.70 -6.55 -2.05
N GLU A 286 22.41 -7.29 -3.14
CA GLU A 286 22.47 -6.74 -4.49
C GLU A 286 21.45 -5.62 -4.69
N ALA A 287 20.21 -5.81 -4.23
CA ALA A 287 19.14 -4.81 -4.35
C ALA A 287 19.43 -3.52 -3.56
N ALA A 288 20.14 -3.63 -2.43
CA ALA A 288 20.49 -2.48 -1.58
C ALA A 288 21.62 -1.61 -2.13
N LYS A 289 22.38 -2.09 -3.11
CA LYS A 289 23.54 -1.36 -3.66
C LYS A 289 23.12 -0.02 -4.26
N GLY A 290 23.83 1.04 -3.87
CA GLY A 290 23.56 2.39 -4.37
C GLY A 290 22.43 3.14 -3.67
N TYR A 291 21.74 2.52 -2.70
CA TYR A 291 20.67 3.14 -1.92
C TYR A 291 21.13 3.40 -0.49
N THR A 292 21.38 4.68 -0.18
CA THR A 292 21.96 5.12 1.09
C THR A 292 20.90 5.20 2.18
N LEU A 293 21.18 4.62 3.35
CA LEU A 293 20.33 4.70 4.52
C LEU A 293 20.25 6.14 5.07
N MET A 294 19.05 6.54 5.49
CA MET A 294 18.85 7.80 6.20
C MET A 294 19.48 7.73 7.60
N THR A 295 20.10 8.82 8.02
CA THR A 295 20.78 8.93 9.33
C THR A 295 20.25 10.07 10.19
N ASP A 296 19.19 10.74 9.75
CA ASP A 296 18.58 11.90 10.41
C ASP A 296 17.07 11.68 10.57
N ALA A 297 16.56 11.90 11.78
CA ALA A 297 15.13 11.83 12.08
C ALA A 297 14.27 12.73 11.17
N LYS A 298 14.79 13.90 10.75
CA LYS A 298 14.07 14.80 9.85
C LYS A 298 13.83 14.19 8.46
N ASN A 299 14.80 13.43 7.96
CA ASN A 299 14.67 12.73 6.69
C ASN A 299 13.72 11.52 6.80
N TYR A 300 13.55 11.02 8.01
CA TYR A 300 12.61 9.94 8.33
C TYR A 300 11.19 10.43 8.51
N MET A 301 11.01 11.71 8.83
CA MET A 301 9.70 12.32 9.02
C MET A 301 9.10 12.75 7.68
N GLY A 302 7.89 12.29 7.40
CA GLY A 302 7.15 12.63 6.17
C GLY A 302 7.06 11.48 5.19
N PHE A 303 8.13 10.79 4.91
CA PHE A 303 8.20 9.54 4.12
C PHE A 303 7.27 9.54 2.89
N ASN A 304 7.33 10.64 2.10
CA ASN A 304 6.35 10.98 1.07
C ASN A 304 6.99 11.44 -0.24
N ASP A 305 8.31 11.23 -0.40
CA ASP A 305 9.06 11.66 -1.59
C ASP A 305 9.84 10.49 -2.18
N ILE A 306 9.50 10.13 -3.42
CA ILE A 306 10.13 9.02 -4.16
C ILE A 306 11.62 9.26 -4.45
N SER A 307 12.11 10.51 -4.38
CA SER A 307 13.54 10.83 -4.53
C SER A 307 14.39 10.40 -3.33
N ASN A 308 13.77 9.98 -2.21
CA ASN A 308 14.45 9.50 -1.01
C ASN A 308 15.54 8.47 -1.35
N THR A 309 16.72 8.63 -0.75
CA THR A 309 17.92 7.84 -1.07
C THR A 309 17.81 6.36 -0.70
N GLU A 310 16.95 5.99 0.27
CA GLU A 310 16.69 4.59 0.63
C GLU A 310 15.73 3.88 -0.35
N TRP A 311 14.89 4.63 -1.07
CA TRP A 311 13.82 4.01 -1.85
C TRP A 311 14.35 3.37 -3.11
N ILE A 312 14.17 2.06 -3.21
CA ILE A 312 14.46 1.24 -4.38
C ILE A 312 13.26 1.28 -5.34
N TRP A 313 12.04 1.22 -4.80
CA TRP A 313 10.80 1.19 -5.56
C TRP A 313 9.71 1.98 -4.84
N GLY A 314 8.93 2.74 -5.59
CA GLY A 314 7.84 3.55 -5.06
C GLY A 314 6.89 4.00 -6.15
N HIS A 315 5.77 4.60 -5.75
CA HIS A 315 4.79 5.17 -6.66
C HIS A 315 4.74 6.69 -6.45
N PRO A 316 5.01 7.49 -7.50
CA PRO A 316 4.90 8.95 -7.43
C PRO A 316 3.43 9.35 -7.50
N GLN A 317 3.00 10.27 -6.64
CA GLN A 317 1.68 10.87 -6.72
C GLN A 317 1.73 12.32 -7.19
N SER A 318 0.70 12.73 -7.91
CA SER A 318 0.48 14.10 -8.36
C SER A 318 -0.94 14.57 -8.00
N VAL A 319 -1.17 15.87 -8.06
CA VAL A 319 -2.49 16.47 -7.77
C VAL A 319 -3.61 15.90 -8.66
N SER A 320 -3.28 15.50 -9.88
CA SER A 320 -4.24 14.88 -10.82
C SER A 320 -4.64 13.44 -10.42
N GLN A 321 -3.91 12.84 -9.49
CA GLN A 321 -4.10 11.47 -8.99
C GLN A 321 -4.40 11.50 -7.49
N SER A 322 -5.05 12.55 -7.02
CA SER A 322 -5.22 12.85 -5.60
C SER A 322 -6.01 11.81 -4.81
N ASP A 323 -6.85 11.00 -5.47
CA ASP A 323 -7.68 10.01 -4.77
C ASP A 323 -6.83 8.99 -4.02
N ALA A 324 -5.70 8.54 -4.56
CA ALA A 324 -4.79 7.63 -3.87
C ALA A 324 -4.13 8.26 -2.62
N SER A 325 -4.06 9.60 -2.51
CA SER A 325 -3.54 10.28 -1.34
C SER A 325 -4.45 10.16 -0.11
N TYR A 326 -5.72 9.80 -0.27
CA TYR A 326 -6.61 9.56 0.87
C TYR A 326 -6.04 8.57 1.89
N ASN A 327 -5.25 7.61 1.46
CA ASN A 327 -4.60 6.68 2.37
C ASN A 327 -3.55 7.35 3.28
N PHE A 328 -2.94 8.45 2.86
CA PHE A 328 -2.11 9.29 3.71
C PHE A 328 -2.93 10.02 4.77
N TYR A 329 -4.18 10.35 4.51
CA TYR A 329 -5.09 10.94 5.52
C TYR A 329 -5.36 10.00 6.70
N TYR A 330 -5.23 8.69 6.55
CA TYR A 330 -5.31 7.75 7.66
C TYR A 330 -4.00 7.68 8.45
N LEU A 331 -2.86 7.87 7.79
CA LEU A 331 -1.52 7.73 8.33
C LEU A 331 -0.95 9.02 8.90
N ASP A 332 -1.24 10.18 8.30
CA ASP A 332 -0.80 11.47 8.81
C ASP A 332 -1.58 11.83 10.07
N VAL A 333 -0.92 11.75 11.21
CA VAL A 333 -1.53 12.02 12.52
C VAL A 333 -1.48 13.51 12.92
N VAL A 334 -0.85 14.35 12.11
CA VAL A 334 -0.63 15.78 12.40
C VAL A 334 -1.51 16.67 11.52
N GLU A 335 -1.77 16.31 10.27
CA GLU A 335 -2.58 17.10 9.36
C GLU A 335 -4.01 17.30 9.93
N PRO A 336 -4.48 18.55 10.08
CA PRO A 336 -5.79 18.83 10.68
C PRO A 336 -6.98 18.15 9.99
N ASP A 337 -6.94 18.09 8.67
CA ASP A 337 -8.02 17.53 7.86
C ASP A 337 -7.90 16.01 7.64
N SER A 338 -6.83 15.38 8.16
CA SER A 338 -6.63 13.94 8.01
C SER A 338 -7.55 13.12 8.93
N TYR A 339 -7.81 11.88 8.53
CA TYR A 339 -8.59 10.92 9.34
C TYR A 339 -7.83 10.43 10.56
N ASN A 340 -6.48 10.48 10.54
CA ASN A 340 -5.54 10.10 11.61
C ASN A 340 -6.01 8.92 12.47
N SER A 341 -6.33 7.82 11.83
CA SER A 341 -6.78 6.59 12.49
C SER A 341 -5.65 5.58 12.76
N PHE A 342 -4.47 5.81 12.17
CA PHE A 342 -3.28 4.98 12.34
C PHE A 342 -2.43 5.51 13.49
N MET A 343 -2.63 4.98 14.69
CA MET A 343 -1.84 5.33 15.86
C MET A 343 -0.87 4.22 16.22
N ALA A 344 0.22 4.54 16.89
CA ALA A 344 1.15 3.53 17.37
C ALA A 344 0.66 2.95 18.70
N ASP A 345 0.95 1.67 18.93
CA ASP A 345 0.79 1.09 20.25
C ASP A 345 1.82 1.69 21.22
N PRO A 346 1.44 2.12 22.45
CA PRO A 346 2.38 2.57 23.47
C PRO A 346 3.47 1.53 23.77
N HIS A 347 3.15 0.24 23.86
CA HIS A 347 4.13 -0.83 24.09
C HIS A 347 5.09 -1.00 22.91
N PHE A 348 4.67 -0.68 21.68
CA PHE A 348 5.58 -0.65 20.54
C PHE A 348 6.67 0.42 20.71
N LYS A 349 6.31 1.62 21.19
CA LYS A 349 7.30 2.66 21.50
C LYS A 349 8.32 2.20 22.52
N ASP A 350 7.91 1.41 23.51
CA ASP A 350 8.80 0.90 24.56
C ASP A 350 9.82 -0.14 24.05
N THR A 351 9.68 -0.61 22.82
CA THR A 351 10.68 -1.48 22.17
C THR A 351 11.91 -0.74 21.67
N PHE A 352 11.85 0.60 21.54
CA PHE A 352 12.97 1.44 21.10
C PHE A 352 13.88 1.79 22.27
N THR A 353 15.18 1.88 22.01
CA THR A 353 16.19 2.21 23.01
C THR A 353 16.65 3.66 22.89
N GLU A 354 17.17 4.21 23.98
CA GLU A 354 17.75 5.57 23.99
C GLU A 354 18.83 5.71 22.90
N GLY A 355 18.83 6.85 22.22
CA GLY A 355 19.72 7.14 21.09
C GLY A 355 19.14 6.78 19.73
N ASP A 356 18.03 6.04 19.68
CA ASP A 356 17.35 5.73 18.41
C ASP A 356 16.68 6.99 17.85
N ILE A 357 17.12 7.43 16.66
CA ILE A 357 16.58 8.63 16.00
C ILE A 357 15.07 8.55 15.74
N ARG A 358 14.51 7.34 15.63
CA ARG A 358 13.09 7.12 15.38
C ARG A 358 12.22 7.45 16.60
N LEU A 359 12.78 7.50 17.81
CA LEU A 359 12.07 7.95 19.03
C LEU A 359 11.55 9.39 18.91
N GLU A 360 12.22 10.25 18.13
CA GLU A 360 11.79 11.63 17.90
C GLU A 360 10.48 11.73 17.11
N LEU A 361 10.04 10.65 16.46
CA LEU A 361 8.82 10.63 15.67
C LEU A 361 7.57 10.40 16.52
N PHE A 362 7.70 9.88 17.75
CA PHE A 362 6.56 9.64 18.63
C PHE A 362 6.08 10.93 19.28
N GLN A 363 4.79 11.12 19.34
CA GLN A 363 4.15 12.24 20.03
C GLN A 363 2.77 11.84 20.52
N TRP A 364 2.47 12.14 21.79
CA TRP A 364 1.11 12.01 22.28
C TRP A 364 0.20 13.01 21.56
N MET A 365 -0.91 12.53 21.04
CA MET A 365 -1.87 13.26 20.23
C MET A 365 -3.20 13.37 20.98
N ARG A 366 -4.12 14.16 20.41
CA ARG A 366 -5.48 14.33 20.94
C ARG A 366 -6.10 12.98 21.37
N GLU A 367 -6.95 13.07 22.39
CA GLU A 367 -7.69 11.92 22.94
C GLU A 367 -6.80 10.81 23.52
N GLY A 368 -5.51 11.07 23.75
CA GLY A 368 -4.61 10.13 24.41
C GLY A 368 -3.96 9.09 23.49
N TYR A 369 -4.13 9.19 22.19
CA TYR A 369 -3.46 8.29 21.25
C TYR A 369 -2.00 8.66 21.02
N LEU A 370 -1.15 7.65 20.81
CA LEU A 370 0.27 7.84 20.48
C LEU A 370 0.45 7.94 18.96
N GLY A 371 0.74 9.12 18.46
CA GLY A 371 1.06 9.33 17.04
C GLY A 371 2.50 8.94 16.72
N TYR A 372 2.72 8.32 15.56
CA TYR A 372 4.03 8.09 14.98
C TYR A 372 4.13 8.88 13.68
N ARG A 373 4.91 9.97 13.67
CA ARG A 373 4.93 11.02 12.64
C ARG A 373 5.76 10.65 11.41
N LYS A 374 5.92 9.37 11.12
CA LYS A 374 6.66 8.86 9.96
C LYS A 374 6.03 9.29 8.63
N PHE A 375 4.71 9.26 8.52
CA PHE A 375 3.99 9.61 7.30
C PHE A 375 3.35 10.99 7.41
N ARG A 376 3.54 11.84 6.40
CA ARG A 376 2.99 13.19 6.32
C ARG A 376 2.51 13.47 4.90
N ILE A 377 1.39 14.14 4.79
CA ILE A 377 0.88 14.68 3.52
C ILE A 377 1.78 15.87 3.11
N ARG A 378 2.11 15.98 1.82
CA ARG A 378 2.77 17.16 1.27
C ARG A 378 1.81 18.35 1.22
N SER A 379 2.35 19.57 1.04
CA SER A 379 1.54 20.81 0.93
C SER A 379 0.56 20.81 -0.25
N ASP A 380 0.79 19.98 -1.27
CA ASP A 380 -0.11 19.76 -2.41
C ASP A 380 -1.18 18.69 -2.15
N GLN A 381 -1.32 18.22 -0.91
CA GLN A 381 -2.26 17.18 -0.46
C GLN A 381 -1.98 15.80 -1.06
N THR A 382 -0.76 15.53 -1.52
CA THR A 382 -0.33 14.24 -2.05
C THR A 382 0.78 13.63 -1.19
N GLY A 383 1.19 12.41 -1.52
CA GLY A 383 2.34 11.74 -0.91
C GLY A 383 2.75 10.53 -1.72
N ASP A 384 4.03 10.44 -2.09
CA ASP A 384 4.55 9.30 -2.81
C ASP A 384 4.54 8.05 -1.92
N ILE A 385 4.33 6.89 -2.52
CA ILE A 385 4.15 5.63 -1.79
C ILE A 385 5.42 4.80 -1.89
N VAL A 386 6.06 4.49 -0.75
CA VAL A 386 7.17 3.54 -0.69
C VAL A 386 6.66 2.11 -0.86
N ILE A 387 7.39 1.29 -1.62
CA ILE A 387 7.08 -0.14 -1.84
C ILE A 387 8.26 -1.01 -1.42
N MET A 388 9.47 -0.52 -1.63
CA MET A 388 10.71 -1.22 -1.31
C MET A 388 11.83 -0.23 -1.04
N ARG A 389 12.66 -0.50 -0.03
CA ARG A 389 13.81 0.33 0.32
C ARG A 389 14.97 -0.49 0.88
N SER A 390 16.16 0.09 0.87
CA SER A 390 17.40 -0.61 1.25
C SER A 390 17.39 -1.13 2.70
N ALA A 391 16.76 -0.44 3.63
CA ALA A 391 16.64 -0.91 5.01
C ALA A 391 15.95 -2.28 5.13
N GLU A 392 14.88 -2.51 4.36
CA GLU A 392 14.25 -3.83 4.28
C GLU A 392 15.22 -4.90 3.76
N MET A 393 16.02 -4.55 2.76
CA MET A 393 16.99 -5.48 2.17
C MET A 393 18.06 -5.88 3.16
N TYR A 394 18.57 -4.94 3.96
CA TYR A 394 19.52 -5.26 5.05
C TYR A 394 18.88 -6.20 6.08
N LEU A 395 17.61 -6.03 6.41
CA LEU A 395 16.89 -6.90 7.34
C LEU A 395 16.63 -8.30 6.75
N ILE A 396 16.30 -8.42 5.46
CA ILE A 396 16.18 -9.72 4.77
C ILE A 396 17.53 -10.45 4.79
N ALA A 397 18.62 -9.75 4.49
CA ALA A 397 19.96 -10.35 4.52
C ALA A 397 20.33 -10.81 5.92
N ALA A 398 20.11 -9.98 6.95
CA ALA A 398 20.36 -10.32 8.34
C ALA A 398 19.58 -11.56 8.79
N GLU A 399 18.28 -11.57 8.55
CA GLU A 399 17.40 -12.69 8.94
C GLU A 399 17.82 -13.98 8.23
N SER A 400 18.06 -13.92 6.93
CA SER A 400 18.44 -15.09 6.13
C SER A 400 19.75 -15.72 6.61
N LEU A 401 20.77 -14.89 6.86
CA LEU A 401 22.05 -15.34 7.40
C LEU A 401 21.90 -15.91 8.83
N ALA A 402 21.08 -15.27 9.68
CA ALA A 402 20.80 -15.77 11.03
C ALA A 402 20.10 -17.13 11.00
N ARG A 403 19.08 -17.30 10.14
CA ARG A 403 18.37 -18.59 9.99
C ARG A 403 19.27 -19.70 9.50
N LYS A 404 20.32 -19.37 8.77
CA LYS A 404 21.35 -20.30 8.34
C LYS A 404 22.38 -20.63 9.43
N GLY A 405 22.34 -19.97 10.58
CA GLY A 405 23.29 -20.14 11.66
C GLY A 405 24.57 -19.32 11.50
N GLN A 406 24.67 -18.44 10.50
CA GLN A 406 25.82 -17.59 10.23
C GLN A 406 25.72 -16.27 11.03
N LEU A 407 25.68 -16.36 12.36
CA LEU A 407 25.33 -15.24 13.24
C LEU A 407 26.31 -14.06 13.10
N GLY A 408 27.61 -14.34 12.97
CA GLY A 408 28.62 -13.29 12.77
C GLY A 408 28.46 -12.52 11.44
N GLU A 409 27.95 -13.19 10.39
CA GLU A 409 27.64 -12.54 9.12
C GLU A 409 26.27 -11.83 9.18
N ALA A 410 25.31 -12.38 9.91
CA ALA A 410 23.96 -11.84 10.08
C ALA A 410 23.97 -10.46 10.76
N VAL A 411 24.83 -10.26 11.75
CA VAL A 411 24.89 -8.98 12.47
C VAL A 411 25.51 -7.85 11.64
N LYS A 412 26.25 -8.13 10.56
CA LYS A 412 26.83 -7.09 9.72
C LYS A 412 25.77 -6.21 9.05
N PRO A 413 24.82 -6.75 8.26
CA PRO A 413 23.73 -5.94 7.70
C PRO A 413 22.81 -5.39 8.79
N LEU A 414 22.58 -6.09 9.90
CA LEU A 414 21.83 -5.56 11.04
C LEU A 414 22.51 -4.31 11.61
N ASN A 415 23.81 -4.36 11.87
CA ASN A 415 24.57 -3.24 12.43
C ASN A 415 24.66 -2.06 11.44
N THR A 416 24.73 -2.34 10.14
CA THR A 416 24.66 -1.28 9.12
C THR A 416 23.37 -0.45 9.29
N LEU A 417 22.23 -1.11 9.50
CA LEU A 417 20.97 -0.43 9.75
C LEU A 417 20.95 0.24 11.13
N ARG A 418 21.31 -0.48 12.20
CA ARG A 418 21.31 0.05 13.57
C ARG A 418 22.16 1.32 13.70
N ASN A 419 23.37 1.31 13.14
CA ASN A 419 24.26 2.47 13.14
C ASN A 419 23.64 3.68 12.41
N ALA A 420 22.96 3.44 11.28
CA ALA A 420 22.21 4.49 10.58
C ALA A 420 21.03 5.04 11.41
N ARG A 421 20.55 4.30 12.38
CA ARG A 421 19.49 4.74 13.32
C ARG A 421 20.04 5.27 14.66
N GLY A 422 21.36 5.52 14.74
CA GLY A 422 22.02 6.08 15.94
C GLY A 422 22.31 5.04 17.03
N LEU A 423 22.13 3.75 16.75
CA LEU A 423 22.33 2.67 17.71
C LEU A 423 23.72 2.05 17.56
N ALA A 424 24.27 1.57 18.67
CA ALA A 424 25.49 0.77 18.68
C ALA A 424 25.28 -0.61 18.02
N ASP A 425 26.39 -1.25 17.68
CA ASP A 425 26.40 -2.62 17.21
C ASP A 425 25.66 -3.56 18.17
N TYR A 426 24.94 -4.53 17.61
CA TYR A 426 24.28 -5.57 18.41
C TYR A 426 25.33 -6.48 19.06
N ASP A 427 25.27 -6.60 20.38
CA ASP A 427 26.16 -7.49 21.12
C ASP A 427 25.75 -8.97 20.92
N LEU A 428 26.56 -9.69 20.19
CA LEU A 428 26.38 -11.12 19.90
C LEU A 428 26.86 -12.02 21.03
N THR A 429 27.54 -11.49 22.07
CA THR A 429 28.17 -12.29 23.13
C THR A 429 27.14 -13.15 23.87
N GLY A 430 27.32 -14.46 23.83
CA GLY A 430 26.44 -15.42 24.51
C GLY A 430 25.02 -15.56 23.91
N LYS A 431 24.76 -14.94 22.77
CA LYS A 431 23.44 -15.03 22.11
C LYS A 431 23.29 -16.32 21.33
N LYS A 432 22.12 -16.94 21.46
CA LYS A 432 21.70 -18.08 20.63
C LYS A 432 21.08 -17.59 19.31
N GLN A 433 21.03 -18.46 18.33
CA GLN A 433 20.47 -18.19 17.01
C GLN A 433 19.05 -17.60 17.09
N GLU A 434 18.17 -18.18 17.90
CA GLU A 434 16.79 -17.73 18.09
C GLU A 434 16.73 -16.28 18.61
N GLN A 435 17.57 -15.91 19.58
CA GLN A 435 17.63 -14.56 20.12
C GLN A 435 18.12 -13.52 19.09
N VAL A 436 19.01 -13.91 18.19
CA VAL A 436 19.46 -13.05 17.08
C VAL A 436 18.35 -12.87 16.06
N ILE A 437 17.62 -13.94 15.74
CA ILE A 437 16.46 -13.87 14.84
C ILE A 437 15.37 -13.00 15.46
N ASP A 438 15.06 -13.16 16.74
CA ASP A 438 14.05 -12.36 17.43
C ASP A 438 14.41 -10.85 17.42
N GLU A 439 15.67 -10.49 17.65
CA GLU A 439 16.12 -9.10 17.56
C GLU A 439 15.99 -8.55 16.12
N ILE A 440 16.36 -9.33 15.10
CA ILE A 440 16.22 -8.93 13.71
C ILE A 440 14.74 -8.72 13.35
N LEU A 441 13.85 -9.59 13.80
CA LEU A 441 12.40 -9.46 13.61
C LEU A 441 11.84 -8.24 14.37
N MET A 442 12.34 -7.96 15.56
CA MET A 442 11.96 -6.76 16.31
C MET A 442 12.46 -5.51 15.61
N GLU A 443 13.71 -5.50 15.11
CA GLU A 443 14.25 -4.37 14.34
C GLU A 443 13.43 -4.16 13.05
N ARG A 444 12.96 -5.24 12.41
CA ARG A 444 12.10 -5.17 11.24
C ARG A 444 10.75 -4.51 11.57
N ARG A 445 10.13 -4.82 12.71
CA ARG A 445 8.90 -4.16 13.18
C ARG A 445 9.11 -2.67 13.41
N ARG A 446 10.21 -2.29 14.12
CA ARG A 446 10.56 -0.86 14.37
C ARG A 446 10.77 -0.10 13.08
N GLU A 447 11.46 -0.72 12.13
CA GLU A 447 11.88 -0.08 10.88
C GLU A 447 10.73 0.07 9.89
N LEU A 448 9.93 -0.99 9.70
CA LEU A 448 8.96 -1.08 8.61
C LEU A 448 7.52 -0.74 9.02
N TRP A 449 7.30 -0.17 10.21
CA TRP A 449 5.98 0.26 10.67
C TRP A 449 5.27 1.14 9.63
N GLY A 450 4.03 0.83 9.28
CA GLY A 450 3.22 1.57 8.33
C GLY A 450 3.54 1.28 6.85
N GLU A 451 4.40 0.29 6.55
CA GLU A 451 4.82 -0.05 5.18
C GLU A 451 4.19 -1.35 4.65
N GLY A 452 3.20 -1.92 5.37
CA GLY A 452 2.42 -3.06 4.90
C GLY A 452 3.09 -4.42 5.12
N PHE A 453 3.87 -4.57 6.19
CA PHE A 453 4.53 -5.84 6.50
C PHE A 453 3.95 -6.55 7.72
N GLY A 454 3.07 -5.91 8.49
CA GLY A 454 2.65 -6.40 9.78
C GLY A 454 2.08 -7.80 9.75
N ILE A 455 0.92 -8.01 9.10
CA ILE A 455 0.27 -9.33 9.08
C ILE A 455 1.04 -10.37 8.26
N THR A 456 1.76 -9.96 7.21
CA THR A 456 2.58 -10.89 6.42
C THR A 456 3.77 -11.42 7.21
N ASP A 457 4.36 -10.59 8.08
CA ASP A 457 5.41 -11.04 9.02
C ASP A 457 4.86 -11.98 10.11
N VAL A 458 3.64 -11.74 10.60
CA VAL A 458 2.92 -12.67 11.49
C VAL A 458 2.72 -14.03 10.82
N LEU A 459 2.19 -14.04 9.60
CA LEU A 459 1.91 -15.26 8.84
C LEU A 459 3.18 -16.05 8.51
N ARG A 460 4.23 -15.40 7.96
CA ARG A 460 5.45 -16.08 7.53
C ARG A 460 6.27 -16.63 8.69
N THR A 461 6.21 -15.99 9.87
CA THR A 461 6.88 -16.45 11.09
C THR A 461 6.03 -17.40 11.92
N GLN A 462 4.80 -17.64 11.50
CA GLN A 462 3.83 -18.54 12.13
C GLN A 462 3.64 -18.22 13.63
N ARG A 463 3.62 -16.95 13.98
CA ARG A 463 3.33 -16.48 15.35
C ARG A 463 1.90 -15.95 15.48
N PRO A 464 1.37 -15.80 16.68
CA PRO A 464 0.12 -15.07 16.86
C PRO A 464 0.32 -13.57 16.68
N VAL A 465 -0.74 -12.85 16.39
CA VAL A 465 -0.83 -11.40 16.65
C VAL A 465 -0.73 -11.18 18.16
N VAL A 466 -0.01 -10.14 18.58
CA VAL A 466 0.17 -9.78 20.00
C VAL A 466 -0.32 -8.36 20.20
N ARG A 467 -1.50 -8.23 20.75
CA ARG A 467 -2.10 -6.95 21.18
C ARG A 467 -2.38 -7.02 22.67
N VAL A 468 -1.75 -6.16 23.44
CA VAL A 468 -1.87 -6.11 24.88
C VAL A 468 -2.60 -4.83 25.27
N ALA A 469 -3.70 -4.94 26.02
CA ALA A 469 -4.36 -3.77 26.57
C ALA A 469 -3.47 -3.12 27.62
N LEU A 470 -3.61 -1.81 27.80
CA LEU A 470 -2.93 -1.09 28.87
C LEU A 470 -3.37 -1.67 30.24
N THR A 471 -2.42 -1.80 31.15
CA THR A 471 -2.71 -2.10 32.54
C THR A 471 -3.41 -0.93 33.23
N GLU A 472 -4.02 -1.16 34.40
CA GLU A 472 -4.66 -0.08 35.17
C GLU A 472 -3.68 1.06 35.51
N ASP A 473 -2.43 0.72 35.87
CA ASP A 473 -1.38 1.71 36.19
C ASP A 473 -0.93 2.49 34.96
N GLU A 474 -0.86 1.87 33.78
CA GLU A 474 -0.54 2.54 32.53
C GLU A 474 -1.68 3.46 32.10
N ALA A 475 -2.91 2.98 32.14
CA ALA A 475 -4.11 3.73 31.79
C ALA A 475 -4.39 4.91 32.74
N ALA A 476 -3.88 4.86 34.00
CA ALA A 476 -4.01 5.94 34.97
C ALA A 476 -3.03 7.12 34.73
N LYS A 477 -1.99 6.92 33.90
CA LYS A 477 -1.04 8.00 33.57
C LYS A 477 -1.73 9.11 32.79
N GLU A 478 -1.17 10.31 32.84
CA GLU A 478 -1.62 11.44 32.02
C GLU A 478 -0.46 11.96 31.17
N TYR A 479 -0.75 12.28 29.92
CA TYR A 479 0.20 12.84 28.97
C TYR A 479 -0.28 14.16 28.42
N ASP A 480 0.66 15.07 28.13
CA ASP A 480 0.39 16.31 27.41
C ASP A 480 0.22 15.98 25.91
N CYS A 481 -1.03 15.89 25.47
CA CYS A 481 -1.41 15.48 24.13
C CYS A 481 -1.60 16.71 23.23
N TRP A 482 -0.89 16.72 22.10
CA TRP A 482 -1.00 17.77 21.10
C TRP A 482 -2.40 17.80 20.47
N GLN A 483 -2.93 19.00 20.29
CA GLN A 483 -4.20 19.26 19.65
C GLN A 483 -3.98 19.93 18.28
N GLN A 484 -4.88 19.70 17.32
CA GLN A 484 -4.78 20.27 15.96
C GLN A 484 -4.66 21.80 15.91
N ASN A 485 -5.12 22.51 16.94
CA ASN A 485 -4.97 23.96 17.05
C ASN A 485 -3.59 24.41 17.61
N GLY A 486 -2.65 23.47 17.77
CA GLY A 486 -1.31 23.74 18.29
C GLY A 486 -1.20 23.84 19.81
N THR A 487 -2.28 23.60 20.57
CA THR A 487 -2.25 23.58 22.04
C THR A 487 -2.01 22.17 22.57
N TYR A 488 -1.81 22.05 23.89
CA TYR A 488 -1.70 20.77 24.58
C TYR A 488 -2.83 20.64 25.62
N LYS A 489 -3.33 19.42 25.76
CA LYS A 489 -4.33 19.06 26.77
C LYS A 489 -3.97 17.70 27.36
N LYS A 490 -4.19 17.52 28.66
CA LYS A 490 -3.95 16.24 29.33
C LYS A 490 -5.02 15.22 28.99
N TYR A 491 -4.57 14.01 28.66
CA TYR A 491 -5.41 12.84 28.46
C TYR A 491 -4.73 11.61 29.04
N HIS A 492 -5.53 10.63 29.40
CA HIS A 492 -5.07 9.28 29.65
C HIS A 492 -4.66 8.60 28.33
N PRO A 493 -3.67 7.69 28.35
CA PRO A 493 -3.23 7.02 27.14
C PRO A 493 -4.29 6.04 26.63
N GLU A 494 -4.40 5.93 25.30
CA GLU A 494 -5.16 4.91 24.60
C GLU A 494 -4.19 3.86 24.03
N GLY A 495 -4.57 2.59 24.15
CA GLY A 495 -3.83 1.43 23.63
C GLY A 495 -4.75 0.48 22.89
N HIS A 496 -4.35 -0.78 22.78
CA HIS A 496 -5.17 -1.79 22.13
C HIS A 496 -6.48 -2.04 22.88
N TRP A 497 -7.59 -1.82 22.19
CA TRP A 497 -8.95 -2.05 22.70
C TRP A 497 -9.60 -3.31 22.12
N PHE A 498 -8.96 -3.97 21.14
CA PHE A 498 -9.39 -5.19 20.50
C PHE A 498 -8.26 -6.23 20.55
N THR A 499 -8.34 -7.16 21.50
CA THR A 499 -7.26 -8.06 21.90
C THR A 499 -7.59 -9.55 21.74
N SER A 500 -8.66 -9.87 21.01
CA SER A 500 -9.10 -11.22 20.67
C SER A 500 -9.72 -11.24 19.28
N PHE A 501 -9.99 -12.42 18.73
CA PHE A 501 -10.77 -12.51 17.48
C PHE A 501 -12.24 -12.11 17.70
N PRO A 502 -13.00 -11.84 16.60
CA PRO A 502 -14.41 -11.44 16.71
C PRO A 502 -15.31 -12.42 17.45
N ASP A 503 -14.97 -13.71 17.45
CA ASP A 503 -15.66 -14.77 18.17
C ASP A 503 -15.26 -14.87 19.65
N GLY A 504 -14.39 -13.97 20.14
CA GLY A 504 -13.88 -13.93 21.51
C GLY A 504 -12.72 -14.91 21.80
N THR A 505 -12.28 -15.69 20.82
CA THR A 505 -11.12 -16.56 20.99
C THR A 505 -9.81 -15.78 20.99
N LYS A 506 -8.78 -16.30 21.67
CA LYS A 506 -7.46 -15.67 21.72
C LYS A 506 -6.77 -15.72 20.36
N PHE A 507 -5.92 -14.76 20.09
CA PHE A 507 -5.03 -14.81 18.95
C PHE A 507 -4.11 -16.03 19.04
N VAL A 508 -4.06 -16.82 17.97
CA VAL A 508 -3.25 -18.05 17.87
C VAL A 508 -2.50 -18.06 16.53
N PRO A 509 -1.35 -18.75 16.45
CA PRO A 509 -0.64 -18.92 15.18
C PRO A 509 -1.52 -19.56 14.11
N ASN A 510 -1.31 -19.16 12.85
CA ASN A 510 -1.99 -19.77 11.70
C ASN A 510 -3.53 -19.74 11.80
N SER A 511 -4.10 -18.67 12.37
CA SER A 511 -5.55 -18.47 12.39
C SER A 511 -6.07 -18.10 11.00
N ILE A 512 -7.25 -18.63 10.64
CA ILE A 512 -7.95 -18.25 9.39
C ILE A 512 -8.32 -16.77 9.35
N TYR A 513 -8.46 -16.11 10.51
CA TYR A 513 -8.69 -14.67 10.60
C TYR A 513 -7.54 -13.82 10.07
N TYR A 514 -6.36 -14.39 9.84
CA TYR A 514 -5.23 -13.70 9.22
C TYR A 514 -5.23 -13.77 7.70
N LEU A 515 -6.07 -14.63 7.11
CA LEU A 515 -6.13 -14.84 5.67
C LEU A 515 -7.26 -14.02 5.05
N TYR A 516 -7.01 -13.52 3.84
CA TYR A 516 -8.04 -12.94 3.01
C TYR A 516 -8.94 -14.04 2.44
N SER A 517 -10.23 -13.81 2.41
CA SER A 517 -11.19 -14.71 1.76
C SER A 517 -11.23 -14.48 0.25
N ILE A 518 -11.51 -15.54 -0.50
CA ILE A 518 -11.87 -15.39 -1.92
C ILE A 518 -13.28 -14.79 -1.98
N PRO A 519 -13.52 -13.75 -2.79
CA PRO A 519 -14.83 -13.11 -2.87
C PRO A 519 -15.95 -14.09 -3.24
N GLU A 520 -17.10 -13.94 -2.62
CA GLU A 520 -18.27 -14.77 -2.89
C GLU A 520 -18.70 -14.73 -4.38
N LYS A 521 -18.55 -13.57 -5.02
CA LYS A 521 -18.83 -13.42 -6.47
C LYS A 521 -17.95 -14.34 -7.31
N GLU A 522 -16.67 -14.49 -6.94
CA GLU A 522 -15.73 -15.37 -7.65
C GLU A 522 -16.05 -16.84 -7.42
N THR A 523 -16.33 -17.25 -6.18
CA THR A 523 -16.69 -18.65 -5.88
C THR A 523 -18.04 -19.06 -6.47
N ASN A 524 -18.95 -18.10 -6.68
CA ASN A 524 -20.22 -18.34 -7.36
C ASN A 524 -20.05 -18.44 -8.88
N ALA A 525 -19.16 -17.65 -9.48
CA ALA A 525 -18.86 -17.68 -10.92
C ALA A 525 -17.95 -18.85 -11.31
N ASN A 526 -17.02 -19.25 -10.44
CA ASN A 526 -16.03 -20.31 -10.69
C ASN A 526 -16.14 -21.42 -9.63
N THR A 527 -16.84 -22.50 -9.96
CA THR A 527 -17.05 -23.63 -9.05
C THR A 527 -15.76 -24.40 -8.71
N ASN A 528 -14.67 -24.21 -9.47
CA ASN A 528 -13.36 -24.81 -9.18
C ASN A 528 -12.65 -24.14 -7.98
N LEU A 529 -13.21 -23.07 -7.43
CA LEU A 529 -12.68 -22.38 -6.24
C LEU A 529 -13.31 -22.85 -4.92
N LYS A 530 -14.35 -23.67 -4.99
CA LYS A 530 -15.07 -24.20 -3.81
C LYS A 530 -14.29 -25.31 -3.12
#